data_0ef6650a90707fbcf893803008d0f627
#
_entry.id   0ef6650a90707fbcf893803008d0f627
#
_cell.length_a   1.000
_cell.length_b   1.000
_cell.length_c   1.000
_cell.angle_alpha   90.00
_cell.angle_beta   90.00
_cell.angle_gamma   90.00
#
_symmetry.space_group_name_H-M   'P 1'
#
loop_
_entity.id
_entity.type
_entity.pdbx_description
1 polymer ?
#
loop_
_entity_poly.entity_id
_entity_poly.type
_entity_poly.pdbx_seq_one_letter_code
_entity_poly.pdbx_strand_id
1 'polypeptide(L)'
;MANALQSFQALERIAAPATTPITLVEAKAQMRVETSDDDTLITRLIAAAVAFTDGQGALGKAMITQTWRQWVGNNPNEIQLAMLPVASVTAVKYYDSDGTLQTATLADFEVFGTSTYKYIKPIAGKSWPVAQTRSDAVAVEYTTGYGAATTDVPDTLRHALLMLVAHWYENRENEIIGTISKTTPFGFEELISIERGNWYG
;
A
#
# COMPACT_ATOMS: atom_id res chain seq x y z
N MET A 1 -23.31 -9.03 19.70
CA MET A 1 -22.88 -9.85 18.55
C MET A 1 -21.41 -9.55 18.36
N ALA A 2 -20.53 -10.48 18.66
CA ALA A 2 -19.09 -10.28 18.52
C ALA A 2 -18.79 -10.15 17.02
N ASN A 3 -18.35 -8.96 16.63
CA ASN A 3 -17.74 -8.73 15.33
C ASN A 3 -16.47 -9.61 15.33
N ALA A 4 -16.52 -10.75 14.64
CA ALA A 4 -15.35 -11.57 14.44
C ALA A 4 -14.40 -10.72 13.59
N LEU A 5 -13.51 -9.99 14.27
CA LEU A 5 -12.33 -9.41 13.66
C LEU A 5 -11.68 -10.57 12.91
N GLN A 6 -11.77 -10.53 11.60
CA GLN A 6 -11.10 -11.49 10.74
C GLN A 6 -9.66 -11.55 11.23
N SER A 7 -9.19 -12.74 11.50
CA SER A 7 -7.81 -12.94 11.94
C SER A 7 -6.87 -12.66 10.76
N PHE A 8 -6.69 -11.36 10.48
CA PHE A 8 -5.62 -10.89 9.61
C PHE A 8 -4.30 -11.39 10.19
N GLN A 9 -3.57 -12.18 9.42
CA GLN A 9 -2.34 -12.81 9.90
C GLN A 9 -1.09 -12.16 9.30
N ALA A 10 -1.09 -11.88 8.00
CA ALA A 10 0.05 -11.27 7.35
C ALA A 10 -0.35 -10.56 6.04
N LEU A 11 0.38 -9.51 5.74
CA LEU A 11 0.31 -8.78 4.47
C LEU A 11 1.72 -8.70 3.89
N GLU A 12 1.89 -9.24 2.70
CA GLU A 12 3.17 -9.37 2.01
C GLU A 12 3.08 -8.69 0.64
N ARG A 13 4.04 -7.84 0.31
CA ARG A 13 4.19 -7.31 -1.03
C ARG A 13 4.97 -8.29 -1.90
N ILE A 14 4.29 -8.94 -2.85
CA ILE A 14 4.88 -9.96 -3.72
C ILE A 14 5.40 -9.39 -5.05
N ALA A 15 4.94 -8.22 -5.47
CA ALA A 15 5.52 -7.48 -6.59
C ALA A 15 5.59 -5.99 -6.26
N ALA A 16 6.78 -5.42 -6.36
CA ALA A 16 7.04 -4.01 -6.15
C ALA A 16 6.52 -3.17 -7.34
N PRO A 17 6.23 -1.86 -7.12
CA PRO A 17 5.89 -0.96 -8.21
C PRO A 17 7.06 -0.81 -9.20
N ALA A 18 6.74 -0.66 -10.49
CA ALA A 18 7.75 -0.52 -11.55
C ALA A 18 8.32 0.89 -11.66
N THR A 19 7.61 1.90 -11.12
CA THR A 19 7.99 3.31 -11.16
C THR A 19 7.79 3.97 -9.80
N THR A 20 8.23 5.21 -9.67
CA THR A 20 8.00 6.03 -8.47
C THR A 20 6.86 7.03 -8.69
N PRO A 21 6.15 7.44 -7.62
CA PRO A 21 5.06 8.43 -7.69
C PRO A 21 5.51 9.84 -8.12
N ILE A 22 6.79 10.13 -7.98
CA ILE A 22 7.44 11.38 -8.41
C ILE A 22 8.73 11.07 -9.15
N THR A 23 9.11 11.94 -10.06
CA THR A 23 10.33 11.82 -10.86
C THR A 23 11.48 12.65 -10.29
N LEU A 24 12.72 12.33 -10.68
CA LEU A 24 13.89 13.13 -10.36
C LEU A 24 13.74 14.58 -10.90
N VAL A 25 13.17 14.74 -12.08
CA VAL A 25 12.98 16.07 -12.70
C VAL A 25 12.03 16.92 -11.86
N GLU A 26 10.92 16.37 -11.40
CA GLU A 26 9.97 17.06 -10.53
C GLU A 26 10.59 17.45 -9.19
N ALA A 27 11.34 16.51 -8.57
CA ALA A 27 12.02 16.78 -7.32
C ALA A 27 13.07 17.90 -7.46
N LYS A 28 13.87 17.88 -8.52
CA LYS A 28 14.82 18.95 -8.84
C LYS A 28 14.13 20.29 -9.07
N ALA A 29 13.04 20.31 -9.83
CA ALA A 29 12.25 21.52 -10.05
C ALA A 29 11.70 22.09 -8.74
N GLN A 30 11.20 21.26 -7.83
CA GLN A 30 10.73 21.67 -6.51
C GLN A 30 11.83 22.35 -5.69
N MET A 31 13.06 21.83 -5.74
CA MET A 31 14.22 22.32 -4.99
C MET A 31 15.04 23.38 -5.74
N ARG A 32 14.68 23.71 -6.99
CA ARG A 32 15.43 24.62 -7.88
C ARG A 32 16.87 24.17 -8.12
N VAL A 33 17.09 22.85 -8.21
CA VAL A 33 18.40 22.27 -8.51
C VAL A 33 18.54 22.07 -10.02
N GLU A 34 19.48 22.74 -10.64
CA GLU A 34 19.70 22.69 -12.10
C GLU A 34 20.84 21.74 -12.49
N THR A 35 21.84 21.56 -11.60
CA THR A 35 23.01 20.71 -11.88
C THR A 35 22.71 19.24 -11.62
N SER A 36 23.54 18.35 -12.14
CA SER A 36 23.43 16.89 -11.95
C SER A 36 24.24 16.35 -10.76
N ASP A 37 24.94 17.21 -10.04
CA ASP A 37 25.88 16.80 -9.00
C ASP A 37 25.20 16.02 -7.86
N ASP A 38 23.97 16.41 -7.51
CA ASP A 38 23.20 15.79 -6.44
C ASP A 38 22.16 14.75 -6.94
N ASP A 39 22.12 14.39 -8.23
CA ASP A 39 21.11 13.49 -8.80
C ASP A 39 21.02 12.15 -8.06
N THR A 40 22.16 11.57 -7.69
CA THR A 40 22.24 10.33 -6.93
C THR A 40 21.64 10.48 -5.53
N LEU A 41 21.94 11.58 -4.85
CA LEU A 41 21.39 11.89 -3.53
C LEU A 41 19.87 12.06 -3.61
N ILE A 42 19.40 12.90 -4.54
CA ILE A 42 17.97 13.18 -4.73
C ILE A 42 17.20 11.89 -5.06
N THR A 43 17.75 11.02 -5.91
CA THR A 43 17.15 9.72 -6.22
C THR A 43 16.99 8.84 -4.97
N ARG A 44 17.99 8.83 -4.08
CA ARG A 44 17.90 8.12 -2.79
C ARG A 44 16.86 8.72 -1.87
N LEU A 45 16.74 10.04 -1.82
CA LEU A 45 15.74 10.73 -1.02
C LEU A 45 14.32 10.45 -1.54
N ILE A 46 14.12 10.38 -2.86
CA ILE A 46 12.86 9.95 -3.47
C ILE A 46 12.51 8.52 -3.03
N ALA A 47 13.47 7.59 -3.15
CA ALA A 47 13.24 6.20 -2.74
C ALA A 47 12.90 6.09 -1.24
N ALA A 48 13.58 6.85 -0.38
CA ALA A 48 13.32 6.90 1.05
C ALA A 48 11.93 7.50 1.36
N ALA A 49 11.55 8.61 0.70
CA ALA A 49 10.24 9.23 0.87
C ALA A 49 9.11 8.30 0.44
N VAL A 50 9.28 7.57 -0.68
CA VAL A 50 8.33 6.57 -1.13
C VAL A 50 8.25 5.43 -0.12
N ALA A 51 9.37 4.88 0.34
CA ALA A 51 9.37 3.79 1.33
C ALA A 51 8.72 4.20 2.67
N PHE A 52 8.91 5.45 3.08
CA PHE A 52 8.27 6.00 4.30
C PHE A 52 6.76 6.15 4.15
N THR A 53 6.28 6.43 2.94
CA THR A 53 4.88 6.83 2.71
C THR A 53 4.02 5.69 2.17
N ASP A 54 4.52 4.92 1.19
CA ASP A 54 3.79 3.94 0.38
C ASP A 54 3.45 2.66 1.15
N GLY A 55 2.37 2.01 0.74
CA GLY A 55 1.97 0.71 1.24
C GLY A 55 1.66 0.74 2.74
N GLN A 56 2.42 0.00 3.54
CA GLN A 56 2.31 -0.04 5.00
C GLN A 56 2.96 1.17 5.70
N GLY A 57 3.44 2.14 4.93
CA GLY A 57 4.01 3.38 5.45
C GLY A 57 2.95 4.37 5.96
N ALA A 58 3.32 5.65 6.01
CA ALA A 58 2.50 6.70 6.60
C ALA A 58 1.12 6.88 5.94
N LEU A 59 0.99 6.54 4.64
CA LEU A 59 -0.28 6.63 3.90
C LEU A 59 -1.23 5.46 4.20
N GLY A 60 -0.72 4.25 4.43
CA GLY A 60 -1.53 3.04 4.57
C GLY A 60 -2.20 2.58 3.27
N LYS A 61 -1.76 3.09 2.12
CA LYS A 61 -2.26 2.75 0.78
C LYS A 61 -1.11 2.62 -0.21
N ALA A 62 -1.33 1.86 -1.28
CA ALA A 62 -0.40 1.74 -2.40
C ALA A 62 -0.57 2.92 -3.36
N MET A 63 0.51 3.58 -3.76
CA MET A 63 0.47 4.68 -4.72
C MET A 63 0.52 4.18 -6.16
N ILE A 64 1.60 3.54 -6.54
CA ILE A 64 1.78 2.94 -7.88
C ILE A 64 1.33 1.48 -7.84
N THR A 65 0.86 0.96 -8.98
CA THR A 65 0.42 -0.43 -9.12
C THR A 65 1.48 -1.40 -8.60
N GLN A 66 1.07 -2.24 -7.65
CA GLN A 66 1.89 -3.26 -7.01
C GLN A 66 1.00 -4.43 -6.59
N THR A 67 1.58 -5.59 -6.31
CA THR A 67 0.81 -6.79 -5.95
C THR A 67 1.08 -7.20 -4.52
N TRP A 68 0.00 -7.48 -3.79
CA TRP A 68 0.03 -7.90 -2.41
C TRP A 68 -0.63 -9.25 -2.23
N ARG A 69 -0.17 -9.98 -1.25
CA ARG A 69 -0.79 -11.21 -0.73
C ARG A 69 -1.18 -10.98 0.72
N GLN A 70 -2.44 -11.28 1.00
CA GLN A 70 -3.00 -11.19 2.35
C GLN A 70 -3.40 -12.57 2.83
N TRP A 71 -2.86 -12.98 3.97
CA TRP A 71 -3.17 -14.25 4.61
C TRP A 71 -4.23 -14.08 5.68
N VAL A 72 -5.17 -15.02 5.74
CA VAL A 72 -6.23 -15.09 6.74
C VAL A 72 -6.43 -16.54 7.22
N GLY A 73 -7.05 -16.69 8.39
CA GLY A 73 -7.40 -18.00 8.90
C GLY A 73 -8.52 -18.69 8.13
N ASN A 74 -8.95 -19.85 8.64
CA ASN A 74 -9.99 -20.67 8.01
C ASN A 74 -11.38 -20.03 8.03
N ASN A 75 -12.16 -20.34 7.01
CA ASN A 75 -13.61 -20.07 6.90
C ASN A 75 -14.02 -18.64 7.23
N PRO A 76 -13.40 -17.60 6.63
CA PRO A 76 -13.91 -16.25 6.78
C PRO A 76 -15.30 -16.16 6.13
N ASN A 77 -16.22 -15.36 6.68
CA ASN A 77 -17.46 -15.02 5.96
C ASN A 77 -17.16 -14.23 4.70
N GLU A 78 -16.30 -13.25 4.87
CA GLU A 78 -15.76 -12.36 3.83
C GLU A 78 -14.36 -11.92 4.26
N ILE A 79 -13.53 -11.52 3.33
CA ILE A 79 -12.19 -10.99 3.61
C ILE A 79 -12.16 -9.52 3.19
N GLN A 80 -11.92 -8.63 4.15
CA GLN A 80 -11.61 -7.24 3.86
C GLN A 80 -10.18 -7.14 3.32
N LEU A 81 -10.02 -6.54 2.14
CA LEU A 81 -8.72 -6.34 1.54
C LEU A 81 -8.01 -5.15 2.20
N ALA A 82 -6.86 -5.43 2.80
CA ALA A 82 -6.16 -4.50 3.66
C ALA A 82 -5.46 -3.37 2.88
N MET A 83 -4.88 -3.65 1.73
CA MET A 83 -4.16 -2.65 0.95
C MET A 83 -5.05 -2.05 -0.13
N LEU A 84 -5.18 -0.74 -0.15
CA LEU A 84 -6.02 0.04 -1.05
C LEU A 84 -5.20 1.00 -1.92
N PRO A 85 -5.77 1.56 -2.99
CA PRO A 85 -7.00 1.16 -3.66
C PRO A 85 -6.83 -0.17 -4.40
N VAL A 86 -7.80 -1.06 -4.33
CA VAL A 86 -7.75 -2.36 -5.03
C VAL A 86 -8.14 -2.17 -6.49
N ALA A 87 -7.25 -2.58 -7.38
CA ALA A 87 -7.50 -2.60 -8.82
C ALA A 87 -8.16 -3.92 -9.24
N SER A 88 -7.59 -5.07 -8.84
CA SER A 88 -8.15 -6.39 -9.17
C SER A 88 -7.64 -7.46 -8.21
N VAL A 89 -8.46 -8.49 -7.96
CA VAL A 89 -8.00 -9.73 -7.34
C VAL A 89 -7.45 -10.65 -8.42
N THR A 90 -6.29 -11.21 -8.20
CA THR A 90 -5.58 -12.05 -9.18
C THR A 90 -5.63 -13.52 -8.85
N ALA A 91 -5.65 -13.90 -7.56
CA ALA A 91 -5.77 -15.29 -7.14
C ALA A 91 -6.35 -15.39 -5.72
N VAL A 92 -7.04 -16.51 -5.46
CA VAL A 92 -7.36 -16.99 -4.12
C VAL A 92 -6.62 -18.31 -3.94
N LYS A 93 -5.78 -18.41 -2.92
CA LYS A 93 -4.99 -19.60 -2.61
C LYS A 93 -5.37 -20.16 -1.25
N TYR A 94 -5.16 -21.45 -1.06
CA TYR A 94 -5.46 -22.11 0.21
C TYR A 94 -4.55 -23.33 0.40
N TYR A 95 -4.29 -23.69 1.64
CA TYR A 95 -3.64 -24.96 1.93
C TYR A 95 -4.70 -26.05 2.05
N ASP A 96 -4.57 -27.10 1.24
CA ASP A 96 -5.45 -28.28 1.31
C ASP A 96 -5.17 -29.12 2.59
N SER A 97 -5.90 -30.23 2.75
CA SER A 97 -5.76 -31.14 3.91
C SER A 97 -4.33 -31.69 4.06
N ASP A 98 -3.60 -31.81 2.98
CA ASP A 98 -2.24 -32.35 2.94
C ASP A 98 -1.17 -31.27 3.17
N GLY A 99 -1.59 -30.01 3.36
CA GLY A 99 -0.71 -28.88 3.55
C GLY A 99 -0.10 -28.35 2.25
N THR A 100 -0.65 -28.74 1.09
CA THR A 100 -0.19 -28.25 -0.21
C THR A 100 -0.94 -26.97 -0.58
N LEU A 101 -0.20 -25.97 -1.08
CA LEU A 101 -0.79 -24.70 -1.50
C LEU A 101 -1.49 -24.88 -2.86
N GLN A 102 -2.79 -24.69 -2.87
CA GLN A 102 -3.67 -24.80 -4.04
C GLN A 102 -4.16 -23.42 -4.48
N THR A 103 -4.65 -23.32 -5.71
CA THR A 103 -5.30 -22.11 -6.23
C THR A 103 -6.77 -22.42 -6.51
N ALA A 104 -7.66 -21.64 -5.92
CA ALA A 104 -9.10 -21.76 -6.13
C ALA A 104 -9.52 -21.13 -7.45
N THR A 105 -10.67 -21.56 -7.97
CA THR A 105 -11.29 -20.96 -9.16
C THR A 105 -11.74 -19.53 -8.86
N LEU A 106 -11.11 -18.53 -9.44
CA LEU A 106 -11.38 -17.14 -9.13
C LEU A 106 -12.84 -16.73 -9.45
N ALA A 107 -13.46 -17.34 -10.46
CA ALA A 107 -14.85 -17.11 -10.82
C ALA A 107 -15.88 -17.53 -9.72
N ASP A 108 -15.46 -18.29 -8.72
CA ASP A 108 -16.29 -18.65 -7.58
C ASP A 108 -16.38 -17.56 -6.51
N PHE A 109 -15.69 -16.41 -6.73
CA PHE A 109 -15.62 -15.28 -5.79
C PHE A 109 -16.07 -13.99 -6.44
N GLU A 110 -16.64 -13.11 -5.64
CA GLU A 110 -16.96 -11.73 -6.01
C GLU A 110 -16.22 -10.72 -5.14
N VAL A 111 -15.82 -9.61 -5.77
CA VAL A 111 -15.23 -8.46 -5.08
C VAL A 111 -16.26 -7.34 -5.05
N PHE A 112 -16.55 -6.82 -3.88
CA PHE A 112 -17.55 -5.77 -3.68
C PHE A 112 -17.05 -4.68 -2.71
N GLY A 113 -17.80 -3.59 -2.60
CA GLY A 113 -17.46 -2.47 -1.74
C GLY A 113 -17.16 -1.19 -2.49
N THR A 114 -16.64 -0.21 -1.79
CA THR A 114 -16.34 1.15 -2.28
C THR A 114 -14.84 1.32 -2.55
N SER A 115 -14.42 2.54 -2.91
CA SER A 115 -12.99 2.90 -2.99
C SER A 115 -12.28 2.84 -1.64
N THR A 116 -13.03 2.99 -0.54
CA THR A 116 -12.49 3.02 0.83
C THR A 116 -12.45 1.63 1.49
N TYR A 117 -13.36 0.73 1.07
CA TYR A 117 -13.46 -0.63 1.60
C TYR A 117 -13.69 -1.59 0.45
N LYS A 118 -12.88 -2.61 0.36
CA LYS A 118 -13.05 -3.72 -0.59
C LYS A 118 -13.07 -5.03 0.17
N TYR A 119 -14.00 -5.88 -0.24
CA TYR A 119 -14.19 -7.22 0.32
C TYR A 119 -14.22 -8.23 -0.80
N ILE A 120 -13.80 -9.45 -0.48
CA ILE A 120 -13.98 -10.62 -1.32
C ILE A 120 -14.72 -11.70 -0.53
N LYS A 121 -15.68 -12.35 -1.18
CA LYS A 121 -16.41 -13.51 -0.64
C LYS A 121 -16.80 -14.47 -1.76
N PRO A 122 -17.17 -15.73 -1.44
CA PRO A 122 -17.77 -16.63 -2.41
C PRO A 122 -19.10 -16.09 -2.94
N ILE A 123 -19.39 -16.32 -4.22
CA ILE A 123 -20.69 -16.02 -4.82
C ILE A 123 -21.77 -16.93 -4.27
N ALA A 124 -23.06 -16.60 -4.53
CA ALA A 124 -24.19 -17.40 -4.09
C ALA A 124 -24.07 -18.87 -4.55
N GLY A 125 -24.24 -19.81 -3.62
CA GLY A 125 -24.12 -21.26 -3.87
C GLY A 125 -22.69 -21.78 -3.89
N LYS A 126 -21.69 -20.95 -3.65
CA LYS A 126 -20.29 -21.33 -3.49
C LYS A 126 -19.83 -21.14 -2.04
N SER A 127 -18.72 -21.73 -1.69
CA SER A 127 -18.08 -21.63 -0.38
C SER A 127 -16.58 -21.45 -0.54
N TRP A 128 -15.93 -20.99 0.53
CA TRP A 128 -14.48 -21.06 0.61
C TRP A 128 -14.02 -22.51 0.45
N PRO A 129 -12.87 -22.75 -0.18
CA PRO A 129 -12.32 -24.10 -0.26
C PRO A 129 -12.06 -24.65 1.13
N VAL A 130 -12.21 -25.97 1.27
CA VAL A 130 -11.87 -26.66 2.53
C VAL A 130 -10.36 -26.57 2.73
N ALA A 131 -9.95 -25.73 3.66
CA ALA A 131 -8.56 -25.48 3.95
C ALA A 131 -8.13 -26.21 5.23
N GLN A 132 -6.84 -26.51 5.34
CA GLN A 132 -6.24 -27.02 6.56
C GLN A 132 -6.48 -26.04 7.70
N THR A 133 -6.73 -26.52 8.92
CA THR A 133 -6.90 -25.67 10.11
C THR A 133 -5.57 -25.04 10.51
N ARG A 134 -5.37 -23.80 10.11
CA ARG A 134 -4.18 -23.00 10.38
C ARG A 134 -4.49 -21.50 10.33
N SER A 135 -3.67 -20.68 10.92
CA SER A 135 -3.88 -19.25 10.99
C SER A 135 -3.72 -18.52 9.64
N ASP A 136 -2.96 -19.10 8.72
CA ASP A 136 -2.68 -18.63 7.37
C ASP A 136 -3.26 -19.59 6.30
N ALA A 137 -4.49 -20.06 6.53
CA ALA A 137 -5.13 -21.09 5.72
C ALA A 137 -5.48 -20.65 4.29
N VAL A 138 -5.86 -19.39 4.14
CA VAL A 138 -6.30 -18.79 2.88
C VAL A 138 -5.47 -17.55 2.59
N ALA A 139 -5.09 -17.35 1.33
CA ALA A 139 -4.45 -16.15 0.85
C ALA A 139 -5.23 -15.53 -0.31
N VAL A 140 -5.34 -14.22 -0.30
CA VAL A 140 -5.83 -13.44 -1.45
C VAL A 140 -4.67 -12.66 -2.05
N GLU A 141 -4.41 -12.86 -3.34
CA GLU A 141 -3.46 -12.06 -4.11
C GLU A 141 -4.24 -11.03 -4.94
N TYR A 142 -3.79 -9.79 -4.87
CA TYR A 142 -4.49 -8.71 -5.55
C TYR A 142 -3.54 -7.55 -5.90
N THR A 143 -3.87 -6.85 -6.98
CA THR A 143 -3.18 -5.63 -7.39
C THR A 143 -3.82 -4.41 -6.75
N THR A 144 -3.00 -3.47 -6.33
CA THR A 144 -3.41 -2.22 -5.70
C THR A 144 -2.63 -1.05 -6.29
N GLY A 145 -3.10 0.16 -6.08
CA GLY A 145 -2.50 1.39 -6.54
C GLY A 145 -3.45 2.21 -7.40
N TYR A 146 -3.15 3.49 -7.54
CA TYR A 146 -3.95 4.39 -8.36
C TYR A 146 -3.77 4.13 -9.86
N GLY A 147 -2.61 3.59 -10.26
CA GLY A 147 -2.28 3.25 -11.63
C GLY A 147 -0.80 2.95 -11.80
N ALA A 148 -0.38 2.66 -13.04
CA ALA A 148 1.00 2.27 -13.34
C ALA A 148 1.93 3.47 -13.59
N ALA A 149 1.37 4.63 -13.99
CA ALA A 149 2.12 5.82 -14.28
C ALA A 149 2.20 6.76 -13.06
N THR A 150 3.25 7.58 -13.00
CA THR A 150 3.42 8.64 -12.00
C THR A 150 2.21 9.58 -11.96
N THR A 151 1.64 9.89 -13.13
CA THR A 151 0.49 10.79 -13.29
C THR A 151 -0.85 10.22 -12.81
N ASP A 152 -0.92 8.90 -12.53
CA ASP A 152 -2.13 8.27 -12.01
C ASP A 152 -2.29 8.53 -10.50
N VAL A 153 -1.19 8.90 -9.83
CA VAL A 153 -1.18 9.20 -8.40
C VAL A 153 -1.76 10.60 -8.17
N PRO A 154 -2.67 10.78 -7.20
CA PRO A 154 -3.23 12.09 -6.88
C PRO A 154 -2.15 13.15 -6.64
N ASP A 155 -2.36 14.36 -7.17
CA ASP A 155 -1.40 15.46 -7.05
C ASP A 155 -1.14 15.86 -5.60
N THR A 156 -2.10 15.67 -4.71
CA THR A 156 -1.93 15.87 -3.25
C THR A 156 -0.82 14.99 -2.69
N LEU A 157 -0.79 13.71 -3.05
CA LEU A 157 0.23 12.76 -2.61
C LEU A 157 1.58 13.05 -3.25
N ARG A 158 1.59 13.35 -4.56
CA ARG A 158 2.81 13.71 -5.27
C ARG A 158 3.44 14.97 -4.67
N HIS A 159 2.62 15.98 -4.39
CA HIS A 159 3.09 17.20 -3.75
C HIS A 159 3.63 16.97 -2.32
N ALA A 160 2.94 16.13 -1.53
CA ALA A 160 3.43 15.74 -0.21
C ALA A 160 4.83 15.09 -0.28
N LEU A 161 5.04 14.18 -1.22
CA LEU A 161 6.35 13.56 -1.43
C LEU A 161 7.42 14.56 -1.86
N LEU A 162 7.09 15.49 -2.77
CA LEU A 162 8.03 16.56 -3.19
C LEU A 162 8.42 17.45 -2.02
N MET A 163 7.47 17.81 -1.14
CA MET A 163 7.77 18.56 0.07
C MET A 163 8.69 17.79 1.02
N LEU A 164 8.44 16.48 1.19
CA LEU A 164 9.24 15.63 2.07
C LEU A 164 10.68 15.49 1.55
N VAL A 165 10.85 15.25 0.25
CA VAL A 165 12.17 15.16 -0.40
C VAL A 165 12.92 16.48 -0.28
N ALA A 166 12.26 17.61 -0.56
CA ALA A 166 12.87 18.94 -0.44
C ALA A 166 13.31 19.22 1.01
N HIS A 167 12.47 18.89 1.98
CA HIS A 167 12.80 19.04 3.39
C HIS A 167 14.05 18.24 3.79
N TRP A 168 14.16 16.98 3.38
CA TRP A 168 15.33 16.15 3.69
C TRP A 168 16.58 16.58 2.93
N TYR A 169 16.42 17.12 1.72
CA TYR A 169 17.53 17.65 0.94
C TYR A 169 18.14 18.90 1.60
N GLU A 170 17.31 19.81 2.12
CA GLU A 170 17.74 21.03 2.81
C GLU A 170 18.30 20.76 4.20
N ASN A 171 17.73 19.77 4.92
CA ASN A 171 18.08 19.43 6.30
C ASN A 171 18.82 18.09 6.35
N ARG A 172 20.06 18.06 5.84
CA ARG A 172 20.88 16.83 5.77
C ARG A 172 21.35 16.35 7.16
N GLU A 173 21.40 17.25 8.14
CA GLU A 173 21.77 16.95 9.52
C GLU A 173 20.58 17.16 10.44
N ASN A 174 20.35 16.19 11.33
CA ASN A 174 19.20 16.19 12.25
C ASN A 174 19.35 17.20 13.43
N GLU A 175 20.41 18.00 13.47
CA GLU A 175 20.69 18.93 14.56
C GLU A 175 20.46 20.38 14.15
N ILE A 176 19.28 20.91 14.48
CA ILE A 176 19.09 22.36 14.60
C ILE A 176 19.26 22.69 16.08
N ILE A 177 20.38 23.34 16.40
CA ILE A 177 20.69 23.85 17.74
C ILE A 177 19.59 24.82 18.18
N GLY A 178 18.76 24.40 19.14
CA GLY A 178 17.84 25.29 19.87
C GLY A 178 16.36 25.23 19.47
N THR A 179 15.91 24.34 18.57
CA THR A 179 14.49 24.19 18.23
C THR A 179 14.14 22.71 18.05
N ILE A 180 12.95 22.28 18.52
CA ILE A 180 12.45 20.92 18.28
C ILE A 180 12.21 20.78 16.77
N SER A 181 13.14 20.16 16.07
CA SER A 181 12.97 19.83 14.65
C SER A 181 11.92 18.73 14.54
N LYS A 182 10.78 19.02 13.91
CA LYS A 182 9.87 17.99 13.45
C LYS A 182 10.55 17.30 12.26
N THR A 183 10.63 15.98 12.31
CA THR A 183 11.23 15.13 11.27
C THR A 183 10.45 15.15 9.95
N THR A 184 9.22 15.66 9.96
CA THR A 184 8.34 15.80 8.80
C THR A 184 7.81 17.22 8.67
N PRO A 185 7.72 17.78 7.44
CA PRO A 185 7.09 19.07 7.22
C PRO A 185 5.63 19.07 7.71
N PHE A 186 5.19 20.17 8.32
CA PHE A 186 3.82 20.30 8.83
C PHE A 186 2.76 20.01 7.74
N GLY A 187 2.95 20.54 6.53
CA GLY A 187 2.03 20.33 5.40
C GLY A 187 2.02 18.91 4.83
N PHE A 188 3.04 18.09 5.07
CA PHE A 188 3.08 16.69 4.63
C PHE A 188 2.00 15.86 5.28
N GLU A 189 1.86 15.93 6.61
CA GLU A 189 0.83 15.16 7.35
C GLU A 189 -0.59 15.58 6.96
N GLU A 190 -0.81 16.88 6.73
CA GLU A 190 -2.11 17.38 6.29
C GLU A 190 -2.50 16.84 4.92
N LEU A 191 -1.59 16.88 3.95
CA LEU A 191 -1.83 16.37 2.59
C LEU A 191 -2.06 14.86 2.59
N ILE A 192 -1.27 14.10 3.35
CA ILE A 192 -1.47 12.65 3.47
C ILE A 192 -2.79 12.31 4.15
N SER A 193 -3.21 13.09 5.17
CA SER A 193 -4.44 12.82 5.90
C SER A 193 -5.70 12.86 5.02
N ILE A 194 -5.70 13.67 3.96
CA ILE A 194 -6.79 13.76 2.98
C ILE A 194 -6.99 12.41 2.27
N GLU A 195 -5.89 11.74 1.94
CA GLU A 195 -5.90 10.49 1.17
C GLU A 195 -5.79 9.25 2.06
N ARG A 196 -5.39 9.42 3.32
CA ARG A 196 -5.27 8.30 4.26
C ARG A 196 -6.63 7.64 4.45
N GLY A 197 -6.71 6.34 4.18
CA GLY A 197 -7.91 5.58 4.51
C GLY A 197 -8.14 5.59 6.01
N ASN A 198 -9.37 5.88 6.43
CA ASN A 198 -9.77 5.70 7.84
C ASN A 198 -9.77 4.19 8.15
N TRP A 199 -8.65 3.69 8.71
CA TRP A 199 -8.55 2.32 9.21
C TRP A 199 -9.25 2.13 10.56
N TYR A 200 -9.68 3.24 11.17
CA TYR A 200 -10.35 3.29 12.47
C TYR A 200 -11.68 4.04 12.31
N GLY A 201 -12.70 3.29 11.98
CA GLY A 201 -14.09 3.67 12.12
C GLY A 201 -14.74 2.85 13.21
#